data_86f1ba789f480cb85b5404481ab04fd9
#
_entry.id   86f1ba789f480cb85b5404481ab04fd9
#
_cell.length_a   1.000
_cell.length_b   1.000
_cell.length_c   1.000
_cell.angle_alpha   90.00
_cell.angle_beta   90.00
_cell.angle_gamma   90.00
#
_symmetry.space_group_name_H-M   'P 1'
#
loop_
_entity.id
_entity.type
_entity.pdbx_description
1 polymer ?
#
loop_
_entity_poly.entity_id
_entity_poly.type
_entity_poly.pdbx_seq_one_letter_code
_entity_poly.pdbx_strand_id
1 'polypeptide(L)'
;PTKMVWEIMKEQNYGRILVTTSSTGLYGNFGQSNYGAAKLGLVGFINTLKLEGQKYNINCNVLCPVAYTRMTENLMPPEAEQLLTPRSVTPAVIYLSSENGPTGTILCAGAGVYSVAKIMESEGENIGLDATAEDLEKNWEKISDFSKAKPFFNGGEQTGKVLEKAMKGV
;
A
#
# COMPACT_ATOMS: atom_id res chain seq x y z
N PRO A 1 -2.60 -19.69 -4.46
CA PRO A 1 -1.45 -20.17 -3.65
C PRO A 1 -1.62 -19.83 -2.17
N THR A 2 -1.87 -18.56 -1.76
CA THR A 2 -1.92 -18.15 -0.35
C THR A 2 -2.86 -19.00 0.50
N LYS A 3 -4.10 -19.26 0.05
CA LYS A 3 -5.09 -20.09 0.76
C LYS A 3 -4.56 -21.50 1.05
N MET A 4 -3.79 -22.08 0.14
CA MET A 4 -3.28 -23.45 0.28
C MET A 4 -2.23 -23.61 1.37
N VAL A 5 -1.47 -22.55 1.66
CA VAL A 5 -0.39 -22.56 2.67
C VAL A 5 -0.80 -21.88 3.99
N TRP A 6 -1.96 -21.24 4.01
CA TRP A 6 -2.40 -20.41 5.13
C TRP A 6 -2.54 -21.19 6.44
N GLU A 7 -3.22 -22.34 6.40
CA GLU A 7 -3.39 -23.18 7.59
C GLU A 7 -2.05 -23.75 8.07
N ILE A 8 -1.17 -24.15 7.15
CA ILE A 8 0.19 -24.62 7.49
C ILE A 8 0.97 -23.52 8.20
N MET A 9 0.92 -22.28 7.71
CA MET A 9 1.58 -21.12 8.32
C MET A 9 1.01 -20.83 9.74
N LYS A 10 -0.30 -21.00 9.93
CA LYS A 10 -0.94 -20.86 11.24
C LYS A 10 -0.49 -21.93 12.22
N GLU A 11 -0.47 -23.19 11.81
CA GLU A 11 -0.06 -24.34 12.63
C GLU A 11 1.40 -24.21 13.08
N GLN A 12 2.30 -23.77 12.19
CA GLN A 12 3.71 -23.57 12.53
C GLN A 12 3.99 -22.24 13.24
N ASN A 13 2.97 -21.37 13.41
CA ASN A 13 3.09 -20.01 13.98
C ASN A 13 4.19 -19.17 13.30
N TYR A 14 4.30 -19.30 11.98
CA TYR A 14 5.27 -18.59 11.15
C TYR A 14 4.84 -18.58 9.69
N GLY A 15 4.86 -17.41 9.06
CA GLY A 15 4.62 -17.27 7.63
C GLY A 15 5.14 -15.94 7.09
N ARG A 16 5.53 -15.96 5.82
CA ARG A 16 5.95 -14.74 5.09
C ARG A 16 5.27 -14.74 3.73
N ILE A 17 4.45 -13.72 3.52
CA ILE A 17 3.72 -13.53 2.27
C ILE A 17 4.16 -12.21 1.65
N LEU A 18 4.70 -12.31 0.45
CA LEU A 18 5.14 -11.18 -0.33
C LEU A 18 4.42 -11.20 -1.69
N VAL A 19 3.73 -10.11 -2.01
CA VAL A 19 3.11 -9.89 -3.32
C VAL A 19 3.77 -8.73 -4.05
N THR A 20 3.72 -8.75 -5.37
CA THR A 20 4.34 -7.71 -6.20
C THR A 20 3.27 -6.82 -6.82
N THR A 21 3.23 -5.55 -6.40
CA THR A 21 2.46 -4.48 -7.01
C THR A 21 3.27 -3.77 -8.12
N SER A 22 2.90 -2.56 -8.45
CA SER A 22 3.58 -1.72 -9.45
C SER A 22 3.33 -0.25 -9.13
N SER A 23 4.20 0.64 -9.61
CA SER A 23 3.96 2.08 -9.63
C SER A 23 2.64 2.42 -10.33
N THR A 24 2.29 1.70 -11.40
CA THR A 24 0.98 1.81 -12.05
C THR A 24 -0.17 1.48 -11.09
N GLY A 25 -0.02 0.48 -10.23
CA GLY A 25 -1.03 0.16 -9.21
C GLY A 25 -1.16 1.24 -8.14
N LEU A 26 -0.05 1.88 -7.74
CA LEU A 26 -0.05 2.90 -6.69
C LEU A 26 -0.46 4.29 -7.20
N TYR A 27 -0.02 4.66 -8.41
CA TYR A 27 -0.09 6.05 -8.91
C TYR A 27 -0.81 6.17 -10.25
N GLY A 28 -1.15 5.06 -10.88
CA GLY A 28 -1.75 5.04 -12.22
C GLY A 28 -0.71 5.18 -13.35
N ASN A 29 -1.12 4.77 -14.55
CA ASN A 29 -0.41 5.03 -15.79
C ASN A 29 -1.41 4.99 -16.95
N PHE A 30 -1.23 5.88 -17.92
CA PHE A 30 -2.13 5.99 -19.08
C PHE A 30 -2.25 4.64 -19.81
N GLY A 31 -3.48 4.25 -20.15
CA GLY A 31 -3.77 3.02 -20.91
C GLY A 31 -3.66 1.71 -20.11
N GLN A 32 -3.40 1.75 -18.79
CA GLN A 32 -3.18 0.56 -17.97
C GLN A 32 -4.22 0.40 -16.83
N SER A 33 -5.49 0.75 -17.07
CA SER A 33 -6.54 0.72 -16.04
C SER A 33 -6.76 -0.68 -15.43
N ASN A 34 -6.81 -1.73 -16.26
CA ASN A 34 -6.95 -3.12 -15.81
C ASN A 34 -5.72 -3.60 -15.02
N TYR A 35 -4.52 -3.27 -15.49
CA TYR A 35 -3.28 -3.61 -14.82
C TYR A 35 -3.16 -2.86 -13.47
N GLY A 36 -3.46 -1.56 -13.48
CA GLY A 36 -3.48 -0.74 -12.27
C GLY A 36 -4.45 -1.29 -11.22
N ALA A 37 -5.68 -1.61 -11.63
CA ALA A 37 -6.68 -2.22 -10.75
C ALA A 37 -6.20 -3.55 -10.16
N ALA A 38 -5.64 -4.45 -10.97
CA ALA A 38 -5.11 -5.73 -10.51
C ALA A 38 -3.96 -5.54 -9.51
N LYS A 39 -3.05 -4.60 -9.77
CA LYS A 39 -1.87 -4.36 -8.92
C LYS A 39 -2.23 -3.63 -7.62
N LEU A 40 -3.17 -2.69 -7.63
CA LEU A 40 -3.68 -2.08 -6.40
C LEU A 40 -4.52 -3.05 -5.57
N GLY A 41 -5.26 -3.96 -6.23
CA GLY A 41 -6.00 -5.04 -5.55
C GLY A 41 -5.12 -5.92 -4.67
N LEU A 42 -3.85 -6.16 -5.06
CA LEU A 42 -2.87 -6.87 -4.23
C LEU A 42 -2.52 -6.09 -2.95
N VAL A 43 -2.50 -4.76 -2.99
CA VAL A 43 -2.30 -3.94 -1.79
C VAL A 43 -3.47 -4.11 -0.83
N GLY A 44 -4.71 -4.02 -1.33
CA GLY A 44 -5.92 -4.28 -0.54
C GLY A 44 -5.94 -5.68 0.08
N PHE A 45 -5.54 -6.69 -0.68
CA PHE A 45 -5.40 -8.07 -0.21
C PHE A 45 -4.43 -8.18 0.97
N ILE A 46 -3.22 -7.61 0.85
CA ILE A 46 -2.23 -7.61 1.93
C ILE A 46 -2.69 -6.79 3.14
N ASN A 47 -3.39 -5.68 2.94
CA ASN A 47 -3.94 -4.88 4.05
C ASN A 47 -4.91 -5.69 4.93
N THR A 48 -5.62 -6.64 4.35
CA THR A 48 -6.49 -7.56 5.11
C THR A 48 -5.69 -8.72 5.72
N LEU A 49 -4.84 -9.38 4.94
CA LEU A 49 -4.07 -10.54 5.42
C LEU A 49 -3.14 -10.20 6.58
N LYS A 50 -2.54 -9.00 6.61
CA LYS A 50 -1.70 -8.59 7.75
C LYS A 50 -2.44 -8.61 9.08
N LEU A 51 -3.75 -8.29 9.08
CA LEU A 51 -4.60 -8.31 10.27
C LEU A 51 -4.93 -9.76 10.67
N GLU A 52 -5.28 -10.58 9.69
CA GLU A 52 -5.62 -11.99 9.91
C GLU A 52 -4.40 -12.81 10.37
N GLY A 53 -3.21 -12.47 9.87
CA GLY A 53 -1.95 -13.14 10.16
C GLY A 53 -1.28 -12.73 11.46
N GLN A 54 -1.64 -11.58 12.03
CA GLN A 54 -0.93 -10.96 13.14
C GLN A 54 -0.72 -11.88 14.34
N LYS A 55 -1.77 -12.59 14.76
CA LYS A 55 -1.71 -13.49 15.93
C LYS A 55 -0.94 -14.81 15.69
N TYR A 56 -0.56 -15.08 14.44
CA TYR A 56 0.12 -16.31 14.02
C TYR A 56 1.54 -16.06 13.52
N ASN A 57 2.10 -14.86 13.76
CA ASN A 57 3.42 -14.48 13.24
C ASN A 57 3.52 -14.65 11.71
N ILE A 58 2.42 -14.37 11.00
CA ILE A 58 2.39 -14.35 9.53
C ILE A 58 2.51 -12.91 9.07
N ASN A 59 3.69 -12.53 8.58
CA ASN A 59 3.95 -11.19 8.04
C ASN A 59 3.59 -11.14 6.55
N CYS A 60 2.83 -10.11 6.17
CA CYS A 60 2.31 -9.93 4.83
C CYS A 60 2.75 -8.56 4.28
N ASN A 61 3.46 -8.54 3.16
CA ASN A 61 4.06 -7.33 2.61
C ASN A 61 3.85 -7.21 1.11
N VAL A 62 4.11 -6.02 0.58
CA VAL A 62 3.98 -5.68 -0.83
C VAL A 62 5.32 -5.14 -1.33
N LEU A 63 5.81 -5.67 -2.44
CA LEU A 63 6.94 -5.15 -3.19
C LEU A 63 6.43 -4.32 -4.38
N CYS A 64 6.97 -3.13 -4.55
CA CYS A 64 6.77 -2.29 -5.74
C CYS A 64 8.11 -2.10 -6.44
N PRO A 65 8.52 -3.02 -7.34
CA PRO A 65 9.82 -2.98 -7.96
C PRO A 65 9.87 -2.06 -9.17
N VAL A 66 11.04 -1.48 -9.41
CA VAL A 66 11.41 -0.84 -10.68
C VAL A 66 12.67 -1.53 -11.17
N ALA A 67 12.58 -2.22 -12.32
CA ALA A 67 13.71 -2.94 -12.91
C ALA A 67 13.63 -2.91 -14.43
N TYR A 68 14.81 -2.83 -15.07
CA TYR A 68 14.97 -3.01 -16.51
C TYR A 68 14.97 -4.51 -16.81
N THR A 69 14.06 -4.94 -17.65
CA THR A 69 13.85 -6.33 -18.04
C THR A 69 13.36 -6.39 -19.48
N ARG A 70 13.30 -7.56 -20.08
CA ARG A 70 12.68 -7.79 -21.40
C ARG A 70 11.24 -7.23 -21.51
N MET A 71 10.53 -7.12 -20.39
CA MET A 71 9.17 -6.56 -20.38
C MET A 71 9.14 -5.03 -20.34
N THR A 72 10.25 -4.39 -19.96
CA THR A 72 10.33 -2.94 -19.73
C THR A 72 11.35 -2.24 -20.63
N GLU A 73 12.17 -2.96 -21.40
CA GLU A 73 13.22 -2.43 -22.26
C GLU A 73 12.70 -1.38 -23.27
N ASN A 74 11.50 -1.59 -23.82
CA ASN A 74 10.88 -0.64 -24.74
C ASN A 74 10.20 0.55 -24.06
N LEU A 75 10.17 0.59 -22.72
CA LEU A 75 9.51 1.63 -21.93
C LEU A 75 10.49 2.54 -21.20
N MET A 76 11.78 2.19 -21.23
CA MET A 76 12.84 2.88 -20.48
C MET A 76 13.98 3.25 -21.41
N PRO A 77 14.72 4.33 -21.15
CA PRO A 77 15.91 4.67 -21.92
C PRO A 77 17.01 3.63 -21.67
N PRO A 78 17.86 3.34 -22.68
CA PRO A 78 18.90 2.32 -22.59
C PRO A 78 19.87 2.52 -21.41
N GLU A 79 20.10 3.77 -21.00
CA GLU A 79 20.99 4.11 -19.88
C GLU A 79 20.46 3.58 -18.53
N ALA A 80 19.15 3.34 -18.45
CA ALA A 80 18.52 2.76 -17.26
C ALA A 80 18.92 1.28 -17.02
N GLU A 81 19.35 0.56 -18.06
CA GLU A 81 19.69 -0.85 -17.97
C GLU A 81 20.75 -1.14 -16.89
N GLN A 82 21.80 -0.33 -16.84
CA GLN A 82 22.91 -0.52 -15.90
C GLN A 82 22.52 -0.20 -14.45
N LEU A 83 21.56 0.68 -14.24
CA LEU A 83 21.11 1.13 -12.92
C LEU A 83 19.98 0.26 -12.38
N LEU A 84 18.97 0.01 -13.22
CA LEU A 84 17.73 -0.67 -12.83
C LEU A 84 17.84 -2.20 -12.97
N THR A 85 18.96 -2.77 -12.56
CA THR A 85 19.13 -4.22 -12.63
C THR A 85 18.15 -4.93 -11.70
N PRO A 86 17.57 -6.09 -12.08
CA PRO A 86 16.72 -6.88 -11.17
C PRO A 86 17.42 -7.23 -9.85
N ARG A 87 18.74 -7.35 -9.87
CA ARG A 87 19.57 -7.61 -8.68
C ARG A 87 19.43 -6.51 -7.63
N SER A 88 19.19 -5.25 -8.03
CA SER A 88 19.00 -4.13 -7.10
C SER A 88 17.70 -4.23 -6.27
N VAL A 89 16.75 -5.08 -6.70
CA VAL A 89 15.50 -5.34 -5.98
C VAL A 89 15.64 -6.48 -4.96
N THR A 90 16.60 -7.38 -5.15
CA THR A 90 16.78 -8.59 -4.31
C THR A 90 16.85 -8.31 -2.81
N PRO A 91 17.60 -7.28 -2.31
CA PRO A 91 17.65 -7.00 -0.88
C PRO A 91 16.27 -6.71 -0.26
N ALA A 92 15.37 -6.03 -1.00
CA ALA A 92 14.01 -5.79 -0.54
C ALA A 92 13.19 -7.08 -0.38
N VAL A 93 13.32 -8.01 -1.34
CA VAL A 93 12.66 -9.32 -1.27
C VAL A 93 13.14 -10.12 -0.05
N ILE A 94 14.46 -10.20 0.14
CA ILE A 94 15.07 -10.93 1.25
C ILE A 94 14.63 -10.32 2.59
N TYR A 95 14.70 -9.01 2.74
CA TYR A 95 14.32 -8.33 3.98
C TYR A 95 12.83 -8.50 4.31
N LEU A 96 11.94 -8.26 3.35
CA LEU A 96 10.49 -8.42 3.55
C LEU A 96 10.07 -9.87 3.85
N SER A 97 10.88 -10.83 3.44
CA SER A 97 10.65 -12.27 3.68
C SER A 97 11.44 -12.83 4.87
N SER A 98 12.27 -12.01 5.51
CA SER A 98 13.10 -12.44 6.65
C SER A 98 12.29 -12.54 7.94
N GLU A 99 12.91 -13.14 8.97
CA GLU A 99 12.35 -13.24 10.31
C GLU A 99 12.08 -11.85 10.92
N ASN A 100 13.00 -10.90 10.70
CA ASN A 100 12.94 -9.54 11.20
C ASN A 100 12.21 -8.57 10.25
N GLY A 101 11.60 -9.08 9.19
CA GLY A 101 10.85 -8.26 8.23
C GLY A 101 9.57 -7.67 8.83
N PRO A 102 9.13 -6.50 8.37
CA PRO A 102 7.90 -5.86 8.83
C PRO A 102 6.65 -6.62 8.37
N THR A 103 5.48 -6.14 8.78
CA THR A 103 4.20 -6.53 8.18
C THR A 103 3.41 -5.29 7.70
N GLY A 104 2.62 -5.43 6.64
CA GLY A 104 1.79 -4.35 6.10
C GLY A 104 2.58 -3.24 5.38
N THR A 105 3.80 -3.53 4.97
CA THR A 105 4.66 -2.55 4.30
C THR A 105 4.55 -2.66 2.78
N ILE A 106 4.42 -1.52 2.12
CA ILE A 106 4.60 -1.37 0.66
C ILE A 106 6.00 -0.82 0.45
N LEU A 107 6.95 -1.67 0.05
CA LEU A 107 8.34 -1.28 -0.20
C LEU A 107 8.58 -1.11 -1.69
N CYS A 108 8.91 0.11 -2.09
CA CYS A 108 9.37 0.44 -3.43
C CYS A 108 10.88 0.22 -3.51
N ALA A 109 11.37 -0.44 -4.57
CA ALA A 109 12.77 -0.81 -4.70
C ALA A 109 13.23 -0.80 -6.16
N GLY A 110 14.37 -0.16 -6.42
CA GLY A 110 15.03 -0.13 -7.74
C GLY A 110 16.29 0.71 -7.70
N ALA A 111 17.30 0.37 -8.50
CA ALA A 111 18.56 1.11 -8.62
C ALA A 111 19.25 1.44 -7.29
N GLY A 112 19.11 0.59 -6.26
CA GLY A 112 19.65 0.86 -4.93
C GLY A 112 18.85 1.87 -4.10
N VAL A 113 17.72 2.37 -4.62
CA VAL A 113 16.81 3.27 -3.92
C VAL A 113 15.67 2.48 -3.30
N TYR A 114 15.39 2.69 -2.02
CA TYR A 114 14.32 2.05 -1.28
C TYR A 114 13.46 3.09 -0.60
N SER A 115 12.14 2.97 -0.73
CA SER A 115 11.19 3.87 -0.07
C SER A 115 9.92 3.13 0.32
N VAL A 116 9.22 3.62 1.36
CA VAL A 116 7.95 3.05 1.81
C VAL A 116 6.80 3.92 1.33
N ALA A 117 5.84 3.30 0.64
CA ALA A 117 4.59 3.95 0.28
C ALA A 117 3.53 3.68 1.37
N LYS A 118 2.64 4.65 1.59
CA LYS A 118 1.50 4.56 2.51
C LYS A 118 0.25 5.18 1.89
N ILE A 119 -0.91 4.61 2.20
CA ILE A 119 -2.20 5.26 1.96
C ILE A 119 -2.43 6.22 3.12
N MET A 120 -2.61 7.50 2.80
CA MET A 120 -2.80 8.58 3.77
C MET A 120 -4.20 9.15 3.60
N GLU A 121 -4.80 9.61 4.69
CA GLU A 121 -6.07 10.35 4.67
C GLU A 121 -5.88 11.67 5.41
N SER A 122 -6.42 12.76 4.84
CA SER A 122 -6.41 14.08 5.48
C SER A 122 -7.16 14.03 6.82
N GLU A 123 -6.93 15.03 7.66
CA GLU A 123 -7.71 15.18 8.91
C GLU A 123 -9.21 15.28 8.62
N GLY A 124 -9.59 15.94 7.53
CA GLY A 124 -10.97 16.20 7.15
C GLY A 124 -11.66 17.26 8.04
N GLU A 125 -12.90 17.58 7.74
CA GLU A 125 -13.70 18.58 8.45
C GLU A 125 -15.11 18.05 8.71
N ASN A 126 -15.70 18.39 9.87
CA ASN A 126 -17.12 18.14 10.12
C ASN A 126 -17.91 19.38 9.67
N ILE A 127 -18.69 19.25 8.62
CA ILE A 127 -19.51 20.33 8.05
C ILE A 127 -21.02 20.14 8.29
N GLY A 128 -21.38 19.18 9.17
CA GLY A 128 -22.75 18.88 9.56
C GLY A 128 -23.39 17.75 8.77
N LEU A 129 -24.45 17.16 9.36
CA LEU A 129 -25.13 15.98 8.76
C LEU A 129 -25.94 16.34 7.51
N ASP A 130 -26.44 17.59 7.43
CA ASP A 130 -27.28 18.08 6.33
C ASP A 130 -26.46 18.84 5.27
N ALA A 131 -25.14 18.63 5.24
CA ALA A 131 -24.24 19.31 4.31
C ALA A 131 -24.58 19.03 2.85
N THR A 132 -24.58 20.10 2.05
CA THR A 132 -24.82 20.05 0.60
C THR A 132 -23.52 19.92 -0.18
N ALA A 133 -23.60 19.72 -1.51
CA ALA A 133 -22.44 19.73 -2.38
C ALA A 133 -21.73 21.09 -2.37
N GLU A 134 -22.47 22.18 -2.29
CA GLU A 134 -21.96 23.55 -2.18
C GLU A 134 -21.21 23.77 -0.86
N ASP A 135 -21.61 23.13 0.22
CA ASP A 135 -20.90 23.18 1.50
C ASP A 135 -19.59 22.41 1.43
N LEU A 136 -19.55 21.27 0.72
CA LEU A 136 -18.30 20.56 0.41
C LEU A 136 -17.34 21.44 -0.38
N GLU A 137 -17.82 22.11 -1.43
CA GLU A 137 -17.02 23.02 -2.27
C GLU A 137 -16.41 24.15 -1.43
N LYS A 138 -17.22 24.84 -0.60
CA LYS A 138 -16.77 25.92 0.28
C LYS A 138 -15.70 25.49 1.30
N ASN A 139 -15.76 24.24 1.75
CA ASN A 139 -14.84 23.71 2.77
C ASN A 139 -13.72 22.85 2.17
N TRP A 140 -13.60 22.77 0.84
CA TRP A 140 -12.70 21.84 0.15
C TRP A 140 -11.23 21.99 0.57
N GLU A 141 -10.72 23.20 0.74
CA GLU A 141 -9.34 23.45 1.17
C GLU A 141 -9.04 22.82 2.53
N LYS A 142 -9.98 22.90 3.49
CA LYS A 142 -9.82 22.28 4.82
C LYS A 142 -9.95 20.77 4.74
N ILE A 143 -10.93 20.28 3.97
CA ILE A 143 -11.19 18.85 3.79
C ILE A 143 -9.97 18.18 3.14
N SER A 144 -9.33 18.83 2.16
CA SER A 144 -8.19 18.32 1.42
C SER A 144 -6.82 18.71 1.98
N ASP A 145 -6.77 19.29 3.18
CA ASP A 145 -5.49 19.63 3.83
C ASP A 145 -4.79 18.38 4.35
N PHE A 146 -3.67 18.03 3.72
CA PHE A 146 -2.83 16.90 4.08
C PHE A 146 -1.76 17.21 5.14
N SER A 147 -1.70 18.44 5.68
CA SER A 147 -0.70 18.83 6.68
C SER A 147 -0.71 17.94 7.94
N LYS A 148 -1.88 17.40 8.30
CA LYS A 148 -2.10 16.48 9.42
C LYS A 148 -2.53 15.08 8.97
N ALA A 149 -2.28 14.75 7.71
CA ALA A 149 -2.66 13.45 7.17
C ALA A 149 -1.93 12.31 7.88
N LYS A 150 -2.63 11.22 8.09
CA LYS A 150 -2.08 10.02 8.73
C LYS A 150 -2.53 8.74 8.03
N PRO A 151 -1.72 7.67 8.09
CA PRO A 151 -2.18 6.36 7.68
C PRO A 151 -3.06 5.74 8.75
N PHE A 152 -3.96 4.86 8.35
CA PHE A 152 -4.68 3.98 9.26
C PHE A 152 -4.14 2.56 9.18
N PHE A 153 -4.15 1.87 10.31
CA PHE A 153 -3.75 0.48 10.38
C PHE A 153 -4.84 -0.45 9.84
N ASN A 154 -6.11 -0.11 10.09
CA ASN A 154 -7.29 -0.85 9.64
C ASN A 154 -8.49 0.09 9.39
N GLY A 155 -9.54 -0.45 8.76
CA GLY A 155 -10.76 0.31 8.46
C GLY A 155 -11.53 0.79 9.70
N GLY A 156 -11.41 0.10 10.83
CA GLY A 156 -12.04 0.51 12.10
C GLY A 156 -11.49 1.83 12.64
N GLU A 157 -10.18 2.08 12.49
CA GLU A 157 -9.58 3.36 12.88
C GLU A 157 -10.12 4.53 12.05
N GLN A 158 -10.34 4.32 10.75
CA GLN A 158 -10.94 5.33 9.87
C GLN A 158 -12.39 5.62 10.29
N THR A 159 -13.19 4.58 10.54
CA THR A 159 -14.56 4.71 11.05
C THR A 159 -14.58 5.42 12.40
N GLY A 160 -13.64 5.08 13.30
CA GLY A 160 -13.48 5.72 14.60
C GLY A 160 -13.21 7.22 14.49
N LYS A 161 -12.33 7.64 13.56
CA LYS A 161 -12.06 9.06 13.27
C LYS A 161 -13.34 9.80 12.86
N VAL A 162 -14.13 9.20 11.96
CA VAL A 162 -15.39 9.84 11.49
C VAL A 162 -16.36 10.02 12.64
N LEU A 163 -16.56 8.99 13.47
CA LEU A 163 -17.46 9.06 14.63
C LEU A 163 -16.98 10.09 15.66
N GLU A 164 -15.69 10.11 15.97
CA GLU A 164 -15.11 11.08 16.91
C GLU A 164 -15.33 12.53 16.45
N LYS A 165 -15.11 12.80 15.16
CA LYS A 165 -15.35 14.14 14.60
C LYS A 165 -16.85 14.51 14.57
N ALA A 166 -17.71 13.55 14.25
CA ALA A 166 -19.15 13.77 14.27
C ALA A 166 -19.66 14.15 15.68
N MET A 167 -19.19 13.44 16.72
CA MET A 167 -19.59 13.72 18.12
C MET A 167 -19.05 15.05 18.64
N LYS A 168 -17.91 15.53 18.18
CA LYS A 168 -17.36 16.84 18.59
C LYS A 168 -18.08 18.03 17.95
N GLY A 169 -18.86 17.80 16.91
CA GLY A 169 -19.64 18.83 16.21
C GLY A 169 -21.11 18.93 16.68
N VAL A 170 -21.48 18.10 17.64
CA VAL A 170 -22.76 18.15 18.34
C VAL A 170 -22.50 18.75 19.73
#